data_08abc4caa019b7ec83f4e89b4b8a8303
#
_entry.id   08abc4caa019b7ec83f4e89b4b8a8303
#
_cell.length_a   1.000
_cell.length_b   1.000
_cell.length_c   1.000
_cell.angle_alpha   90.00
_cell.angle_beta   90.00
_cell.angle_gamma   90.00
#
_symmetry.space_group_name_H-M   'P 1'
#
loop_
_entity.id
_entity.type
_entity.pdbx_description
1 polymer ?
#
loop_
_entity_poly.entity_id
_entity_poly.type
_entity_poly.pdbx_seq_one_letter_code
_entity_poly.pdbx_strand_id
1 'polypeptide(L)'
;MWAIIEIARGHRKTPLLDERQYPPAFEVPGGSTICLPYLAALIRLCDEIDVTASRNSALLYDLESFTEETSVLEHKKHQAVKELIVSRDAFIMVVMTQEEDVMEGLIRMKEKMQQTLDDCRQAVTGRTPFVITQEKVLIRETCI
;
A
#
# COMPACT_ATOMS: atom_id res chain seq x y z
N MET A 1 -16.60 -14.40 -12.50
CA MET A 1 -15.34 -14.96 -11.94
C MET A 1 -14.07 -14.26 -12.45
N TRP A 2 -13.92 -14.02 -13.77
CA TRP A 2 -12.74 -13.37 -14.35
C TRP A 2 -12.40 -12.00 -13.71
N ALA A 3 -13.36 -11.10 -13.56
CA ALA A 3 -13.16 -9.77 -12.96
C ALA A 3 -12.57 -9.83 -11.54
N ILE A 4 -13.02 -10.77 -10.71
CA ILE A 4 -12.50 -10.95 -9.34
C ILE A 4 -11.03 -11.36 -9.38
N ILE A 5 -10.65 -12.23 -10.32
CA ILE A 5 -9.27 -12.69 -10.50
C ILE A 5 -8.38 -11.51 -10.91
N GLU A 6 -8.82 -10.67 -11.86
CA GLU A 6 -8.04 -9.51 -12.30
C GLU A 6 -7.92 -8.45 -11.20
N ILE A 7 -8.98 -8.18 -10.46
CA ILE A 7 -8.91 -7.28 -9.29
C ILE A 7 -7.91 -7.82 -8.26
N ALA A 8 -7.97 -9.12 -7.93
CA ALA A 8 -7.03 -9.73 -7.00
C ALA A 8 -5.58 -9.71 -7.53
N ARG A 9 -5.34 -9.85 -8.83
CA ARG A 9 -4.02 -9.69 -9.46
C ARG A 9 -3.50 -8.26 -9.35
N GLY A 10 -4.39 -7.29 -9.22
CA GLY A 10 -4.06 -5.88 -9.08
C GLY A 10 -3.15 -5.55 -7.89
N HIS A 11 -3.13 -6.38 -6.81
CA HIS A 11 -2.20 -6.19 -5.69
C HIS A 11 -0.73 -6.37 -6.07
N ARG A 12 -0.45 -7.05 -7.17
CA ARG A 12 0.90 -7.23 -7.71
C ARG A 12 1.25 -6.12 -8.71
N LYS A 13 2.50 -6.09 -9.19
CA LYS A 13 2.99 -5.15 -10.21
C LYS A 13 2.45 -5.48 -11.61
N THR A 14 1.13 -5.57 -11.75
CA THR A 14 0.47 -5.69 -13.05
C THR A 14 0.20 -4.30 -13.64
N PRO A 15 0.19 -4.14 -14.97
CA PRO A 15 -0.03 -2.83 -15.61
C PRO A 15 -1.50 -2.42 -15.52
N LEU A 16 -1.88 -1.65 -14.48
CA LEU A 16 -3.25 -1.17 -14.29
C LEU A 16 -3.74 -0.24 -15.43
N LEU A 17 -2.82 0.23 -16.28
CA LEU A 17 -3.11 1.02 -17.47
C LEU A 17 -3.57 0.19 -18.67
N ASP A 18 -3.41 -1.14 -18.64
CA ASP A 18 -3.87 -2.03 -19.70
C ASP A 18 -5.39 -2.19 -19.65
N GLU A 19 -6.10 -1.49 -20.53
CA GLU A 19 -7.56 -1.52 -20.61
C GLU A 19 -8.14 -2.87 -21.07
N ARG A 20 -7.33 -3.75 -21.67
CA ARG A 20 -7.76 -5.11 -22.01
C ARG A 20 -7.86 -5.97 -20.75
N GLN A 21 -6.96 -5.75 -19.80
CA GLN A 21 -6.94 -6.45 -18.52
C GLN A 21 -7.79 -5.71 -17.47
N TYR A 22 -7.76 -4.38 -17.47
CA TYR A 22 -8.47 -3.52 -16.50
C TYR A 22 -9.38 -2.52 -17.24
N PRO A 23 -10.50 -2.95 -17.86
CA PRO A 23 -11.44 -2.03 -18.47
C PRO A 23 -12.11 -1.13 -17.43
N PRO A 24 -12.21 0.19 -17.68
CA PRO A 24 -12.86 1.13 -16.75
C PRO A 24 -14.35 0.90 -16.56
N ALA A 25 -15.02 0.29 -17.54
CA ALA A 25 -16.44 -0.05 -17.53
C ALA A 25 -16.64 -1.52 -17.91
N PHE A 26 -16.48 -2.41 -16.95
CA PHE A 26 -16.71 -3.84 -17.13
C PHE A 26 -18.17 -4.18 -16.84
N GLU A 27 -18.90 -4.69 -17.81
CA GLU A 27 -20.28 -5.09 -17.66
C GLU A 27 -20.40 -6.39 -16.84
N VAL A 28 -21.30 -6.38 -15.87
CA VAL A 28 -21.65 -7.57 -15.08
C VAL A 28 -23.08 -8.03 -15.36
N PRO A 29 -23.42 -9.31 -15.12
CA PRO A 29 -24.78 -9.78 -15.25
C PRO A 29 -25.77 -8.89 -14.46
N GLY A 30 -26.84 -8.46 -15.11
CA GLY A 30 -27.81 -7.51 -14.53
C GLY A 30 -27.70 -6.07 -15.05
N GLY A 31 -26.76 -5.80 -15.98
CA GLY A 31 -26.64 -4.51 -16.69
C GLY A 31 -25.91 -3.42 -15.92
N SER A 32 -25.29 -3.76 -14.77
CA SER A 32 -24.43 -2.84 -14.02
C SER A 32 -22.99 -2.90 -14.55
N THR A 33 -22.21 -1.84 -14.31
CA THR A 33 -20.79 -1.78 -14.65
C THR A 33 -19.94 -1.63 -13.39
N ILE A 34 -18.74 -2.21 -13.42
CA ILE A 34 -17.70 -2.05 -12.40
C ILE A 34 -16.43 -1.49 -13.01
N CYS A 35 -15.71 -0.68 -12.22
CA CYS A 35 -14.45 -0.07 -12.64
C CYS A 35 -13.28 -0.93 -12.14
N LEU A 36 -12.74 -1.82 -13.00
CA LEU A 36 -11.69 -2.75 -12.61
C LEU A 36 -10.38 -2.03 -12.21
N PRO A 37 -9.88 -1.01 -12.94
CA PRO A 37 -8.65 -0.33 -12.54
C PRO A 37 -8.76 0.36 -11.18
N TYR A 38 -9.92 0.91 -10.84
CA TYR A 38 -10.14 1.52 -9.53
C TYR A 38 -10.09 0.48 -8.39
N LEU A 39 -10.81 -0.63 -8.54
CA LEU A 39 -10.82 -1.69 -7.53
C LEU A 39 -9.45 -2.36 -7.38
N ALA A 40 -8.75 -2.60 -8.49
CA ALA A 40 -7.40 -3.14 -8.46
C ALA A 40 -6.40 -2.18 -7.82
N ALA A 41 -6.52 -0.87 -8.08
CA ALA A 41 -5.71 0.17 -7.44
C ALA A 41 -5.97 0.24 -5.93
N LEU A 42 -7.23 0.15 -5.49
CA LEU A 42 -7.56 0.13 -4.06
C LEU A 42 -6.93 -1.07 -3.34
N ILE A 43 -7.03 -2.28 -3.90
CA ILE A 43 -6.42 -3.47 -3.30
C ILE A 43 -4.90 -3.31 -3.22
N ARG A 44 -4.25 -2.81 -4.27
CA ARG A 44 -2.81 -2.55 -4.28
C ARG A 44 -2.40 -1.54 -3.21
N LEU A 45 -3.14 -0.44 -3.07
CA LEU A 45 -2.87 0.56 -2.03
C LEU A 45 -3.11 -0.01 -0.64
N CYS A 46 -4.20 -0.74 -0.42
CA CYS A 46 -4.48 -1.36 0.89
C CYS A 46 -3.35 -2.31 1.31
N ASP A 47 -2.81 -3.11 0.39
CA ASP A 47 -1.70 -4.01 0.66
C ASP A 47 -0.40 -3.24 0.97
N GLU A 48 -0.13 -2.16 0.21
CA GLU A 48 1.09 -1.37 0.39
C GLU A 48 1.09 -0.51 1.66
N ILE A 49 -0.08 0.00 2.09
CA ILE A 49 -0.20 0.87 3.29
C ILE A 49 -0.40 0.08 4.59
N ASP A 50 -0.56 -1.22 4.55
CA ASP A 50 -0.67 -2.09 5.73
C ASP A 50 0.71 -2.34 6.35
N VAL A 51 1.28 -1.28 6.94
CA VAL A 51 2.67 -1.24 7.44
C VAL A 51 2.79 -1.15 8.95
N THR A 52 1.68 -1.07 9.68
CA THR A 52 1.68 -0.85 11.13
C THR A 52 2.17 -2.06 11.93
N ALA A 53 2.61 -1.81 13.17
CA ALA A 53 3.07 -2.84 14.11
C ALA A 53 2.04 -3.95 14.37
N SER A 54 0.74 -3.64 14.25
CA SER A 54 -0.35 -4.61 14.43
C SER A 54 -0.36 -5.73 13.38
N ARG A 55 0.22 -5.49 12.19
CA ARG A 55 0.39 -6.51 11.15
C ARG A 55 1.32 -7.64 11.60
N ASN A 56 2.38 -7.29 12.35
CA ASN A 56 3.38 -8.23 12.85
C ASN A 56 3.30 -8.28 14.37
N SER A 57 2.34 -9.06 14.90
CA SER A 57 2.22 -9.23 16.34
C SER A 57 3.51 -9.85 16.93
N ALA A 58 4.12 -9.19 17.90
CA ALA A 58 5.28 -9.70 18.62
C ALA A 58 5.03 -11.07 19.30
N LEU A 59 3.75 -11.43 19.49
CA LEU A 59 3.34 -12.74 20.01
C LEU A 59 3.47 -13.88 18.98
N LEU A 60 3.55 -13.56 17.67
CA LEU A 60 3.65 -14.54 16.60
C LEU A 60 5.09 -14.74 16.13
N TYR A 61 6.00 -13.83 16.45
CA TYR A 61 7.38 -13.86 16.00
C TYR A 61 8.33 -13.74 17.19
N ASP A 62 9.00 -14.83 17.49
CA ASP A 62 10.17 -14.82 18.35
C ASP A 62 11.33 -14.24 17.53
N LEU A 63 11.81 -13.05 17.90
CA LEU A 63 12.92 -12.38 17.21
C LEU A 63 14.20 -13.21 17.21
N GLU A 64 14.39 -14.10 18.21
CA GLU A 64 15.53 -15.02 18.29
C GLU A 64 15.45 -16.12 17.21
N SER A 65 14.28 -16.35 16.61
CA SER A 65 14.12 -17.32 15.53
C SER A 65 14.49 -16.77 14.14
N PHE A 66 14.67 -15.45 13.98
CA PHE A 66 15.13 -14.86 12.73
C PHE A 66 16.64 -15.01 12.57
N THR A 67 17.04 -15.84 11.64
CA THR A 67 18.47 -16.11 11.33
C THR A 67 19.06 -15.15 10.28
N GLU A 68 18.22 -14.34 9.63
CA GLU A 68 18.64 -13.41 8.58
C GLU A 68 18.49 -11.95 9.04
N GLU A 69 19.55 -11.17 8.95
CA GLU A 69 19.60 -9.73 9.29
C GLU A 69 18.51 -8.94 8.59
N THR A 70 18.20 -9.28 7.32
CA THR A 70 17.14 -8.67 6.52
C THR A 70 15.76 -8.83 7.16
N SER A 71 15.47 -10.02 7.71
CA SER A 71 14.18 -10.31 8.37
C SER A 71 14.03 -9.54 9.67
N VAL A 72 15.12 -9.39 10.43
CA VAL A 72 15.15 -8.59 11.67
C VAL A 72 14.88 -7.12 11.37
N LEU A 73 15.53 -6.55 10.36
CA LEU A 73 15.34 -5.16 9.97
C LEU A 73 13.90 -4.90 9.48
N GLU A 74 13.34 -5.81 8.67
CA GLU A 74 11.93 -5.71 8.23
C GLU A 74 10.97 -5.70 9.42
N HIS A 75 11.19 -6.60 10.39
CA HIS A 75 10.36 -6.63 11.60
C HIS A 75 10.48 -5.33 12.41
N LYS A 76 11.70 -4.81 12.62
CA LYS A 76 11.96 -3.55 13.33
C LYS A 76 11.27 -2.36 12.65
N LYS A 77 11.30 -2.26 11.32
CA LYS A 77 10.59 -1.22 10.57
C LYS A 77 9.10 -1.23 10.86
N HIS A 78 8.44 -2.39 10.78
CA HIS A 78 7.02 -2.49 11.09
C HIS A 78 6.72 -2.15 12.56
N GLN A 79 7.57 -2.55 13.50
CA GLN A 79 7.42 -2.18 14.91
C GLN A 79 7.61 -0.68 15.16
N ALA A 80 8.42 -0.01 14.36
CA ALA A 80 8.64 1.43 14.45
C ALA A 80 7.44 2.24 13.94
N VAL A 81 6.61 1.72 13.02
CA VAL A 81 5.39 2.38 12.56
C VAL A 81 4.28 2.20 13.60
N LYS A 82 3.97 3.24 14.34
CA LYS A 82 2.96 3.22 15.42
C LYS A 82 1.54 3.38 14.89
N GLU A 83 1.38 4.22 13.88
CA GLU A 83 0.09 4.56 13.31
C GLU A 83 0.26 4.94 11.83
N LEU A 84 -0.77 4.66 11.04
CA LEU A 84 -0.94 5.22 9.72
C LEU A 84 -2.18 6.14 9.73
N ILE A 85 -1.97 7.43 9.57
CA ILE A 85 -3.04 8.41 9.49
C ILE A 85 -3.39 8.62 8.01
N VAL A 86 -4.67 8.43 7.69
CA VAL A 86 -5.22 8.73 6.37
C VAL A 86 -5.86 10.12 6.42
N SER A 87 -5.20 11.11 5.85
CA SER A 87 -5.75 12.46 5.69
C SER A 87 -6.41 12.62 4.33
N ARG A 88 -6.95 13.82 4.07
CA ARG A 88 -7.62 14.11 2.79
C ARG A 88 -6.65 14.01 1.60
N ASP A 89 -5.40 14.40 1.79
CA ASP A 89 -4.39 14.57 0.74
C ASP A 89 -3.13 13.72 0.94
N ALA A 90 -3.01 13.02 2.07
CA ALA A 90 -1.80 12.26 2.38
C ALA A 90 -2.06 11.01 3.22
N PHE A 91 -1.18 10.02 3.07
CA PHE A 91 -0.92 8.97 4.04
C PHE A 91 0.26 9.39 4.91
N ILE A 92 0.11 9.35 6.24
CA ILE A 92 1.13 9.80 7.19
C ILE A 92 1.52 8.64 8.08
N MET A 93 2.72 8.13 7.92
CA MET A 93 3.31 7.14 8.83
C MET A 93 3.83 7.85 10.07
N VAL A 94 3.25 7.56 11.21
CA VAL A 94 3.75 8.01 12.51
C VAL A 94 4.76 7.00 13.01
N VAL A 95 6.02 7.40 13.12
CA VAL A 95 7.13 6.51 13.42
C VAL A 95 7.84 6.88 14.71
N MET A 96 8.38 5.86 15.39
CA MET A 96 9.17 6.02 16.60
C MET A 96 10.34 5.03 16.57
N THR A 97 11.55 5.53 16.33
CA THR A 97 12.80 4.77 16.39
C THR A 97 13.97 5.68 16.71
N GLN A 98 15.03 5.12 17.28
CA GLN A 98 16.33 5.78 17.48
C GLN A 98 17.43 5.10 16.65
N GLU A 99 17.09 4.02 15.95
CA GLU A 99 18.01 3.25 15.13
C GLU A 99 18.07 3.87 13.72
N GLU A 100 19.26 4.29 13.31
CA GLU A 100 19.48 4.99 12.03
C GLU A 100 19.18 4.08 10.82
N ASP A 101 19.57 2.80 10.88
CA ASP A 101 19.30 1.79 9.87
C ASP A 101 17.79 1.51 9.70
N VAL A 102 17.03 1.53 10.82
CA VAL A 102 15.57 1.42 10.79
C VAL A 102 14.96 2.64 10.12
N MET A 103 15.44 3.85 10.45
CA MET A 103 14.94 5.09 9.84
C MET A 103 15.21 5.12 8.33
N GLU A 104 16.41 4.75 7.89
CA GLU A 104 16.70 4.60 6.46
C GLU A 104 15.78 3.59 5.77
N GLY A 105 15.49 2.47 6.44
CA GLY A 105 14.54 1.47 5.95
C GLY A 105 13.13 2.01 5.82
N LEU A 106 12.68 2.86 6.76
CA LEU A 106 11.38 3.55 6.71
C LEU A 106 11.30 4.59 5.59
N ILE A 107 12.39 5.30 5.31
CA ILE A 107 12.46 6.23 4.18
C ILE A 107 12.28 5.48 2.86
N ARG A 108 13.01 4.36 2.67
CA ARG A 108 12.84 3.49 1.48
C ARG A 108 11.43 2.91 1.37
N MET A 109 10.82 2.53 2.50
CA MET A 109 9.42 2.08 2.54
C MET A 109 8.46 3.19 2.08
N LYS A 110 8.63 4.41 2.60
CA LYS A 110 7.85 5.59 2.19
C LYS A 110 7.98 5.87 0.69
N GLU A 111 9.18 5.79 0.12
CA GLU A 111 9.42 6.00 -1.31
C GLU A 111 8.68 4.95 -2.16
N LYS A 112 8.72 3.69 -1.75
CA LYS A 112 7.98 2.61 -2.41
C LYS A 112 6.46 2.82 -2.34
N MET A 113 5.94 3.22 -1.17
CA MET A 113 4.53 3.57 -1.00
C MET A 113 4.13 4.74 -1.89
N GLN A 114 4.96 5.79 -1.99
CA GLN A 114 4.72 6.93 -2.88
C GLN A 114 4.65 6.50 -4.34
N GLN A 115 5.59 5.69 -4.80
CA GLN A 115 5.58 5.18 -6.17
C GLN A 115 4.30 4.38 -6.46
N THR A 116 3.89 3.51 -5.52
CA THR A 116 2.65 2.73 -5.66
C THR A 116 1.41 3.64 -5.70
N LEU A 117 1.37 4.69 -4.88
CA LEU A 117 0.30 5.69 -4.88
C LEU A 117 0.24 6.43 -6.23
N ASP A 118 1.38 6.86 -6.76
CA ASP A 118 1.47 7.56 -8.04
C ASP A 118 0.98 6.67 -9.20
N ASP A 119 1.42 5.41 -9.24
CA ASP A 119 0.98 4.42 -10.23
C ASP A 119 -0.55 4.20 -10.17
N CYS A 120 -1.11 4.08 -8.96
CA CYS A 120 -2.53 3.90 -8.74
C CYS A 120 -3.32 5.15 -9.16
N ARG A 121 -2.84 6.34 -8.81
CA ARG A 121 -3.46 7.61 -9.22
C ARG A 121 -3.45 7.77 -10.75
N GLN A 122 -2.34 7.45 -11.39
CA GLN A 122 -2.23 7.48 -12.86
C GLN A 122 -3.23 6.54 -13.53
N ALA A 123 -3.48 5.37 -12.95
CA ALA A 123 -4.43 4.40 -13.48
C ALA A 123 -5.89 4.82 -13.32
N VAL A 124 -6.21 5.64 -12.31
CA VAL A 124 -7.58 5.97 -11.89
C VAL A 124 -7.98 7.38 -12.28
N THR A 125 -7.19 8.38 -11.87
CA THR A 125 -7.55 9.80 -11.98
C THR A 125 -7.51 10.27 -13.43
N GLY A 126 -8.61 10.87 -13.89
CA GLY A 126 -8.76 11.35 -15.25
C GLY A 126 -9.07 10.27 -16.30
N ARG A 127 -9.04 8.99 -15.93
CA ARG A 127 -9.36 7.84 -16.80
C ARG A 127 -10.63 7.10 -16.40
N THR A 128 -11.05 7.30 -15.17
CA THR A 128 -12.25 6.70 -14.59
C THR A 128 -13.10 7.79 -13.94
N PRO A 129 -14.39 7.52 -13.57
CA PRO A 129 -15.19 8.47 -12.81
C PRO A 129 -14.77 8.62 -11.33
N PHE A 130 -13.74 7.87 -10.91
CA PHE A 130 -13.24 7.86 -9.53
C PHE A 130 -11.95 8.66 -9.41
N VAL A 131 -11.64 9.07 -8.17
CA VAL A 131 -10.43 9.83 -7.81
C VAL A 131 -9.82 9.24 -6.56
N ILE A 132 -8.49 9.12 -6.56
CA ILE A 132 -7.69 8.89 -5.35
C ILE A 132 -7.19 10.26 -4.90
N THR A 133 -7.70 10.75 -3.78
CA THR A 133 -7.45 12.12 -3.30
C THR A 133 -6.10 12.27 -2.63
N GLN A 134 -5.56 11.21 -2.03
CA GLN A 134 -4.23 11.22 -1.44
C GLN A 134 -3.17 11.39 -2.52
N GLU A 135 -2.23 12.31 -2.30
CA GLU A 135 -1.17 12.65 -3.25
C GLU A 135 0.22 12.37 -2.70
N LYS A 136 0.35 12.26 -1.39
CA LYS A 136 1.64 12.19 -0.69
C LYS A 136 1.67 11.09 0.34
N VAL A 137 2.85 10.51 0.51
CA VAL A 137 3.20 9.68 1.66
C VAL A 137 4.22 10.44 2.49
N LEU A 138 3.93 10.66 3.76
CA LEU A 138 4.75 11.44 4.69
C LEU A 138 5.20 10.57 5.87
N ILE A 139 6.33 10.92 6.45
CA ILE A 139 6.78 10.40 7.75
C ILE A 139 6.65 11.52 8.77
N ARG A 140 6.10 11.18 9.94
CA ARG A 140 6.05 12.02 11.13
C ARG A 140 6.75 11.28 12.26
N GLU A 141 7.87 11.81 12.70
CA GLU A 141 8.56 11.28 13.86
C GLU A 141 7.85 11.72 15.14
N THR A 142 7.74 10.82 16.11
CA THR A 142 7.31 11.14 17.47
C THR A 142 8.46 10.94 18.42
N CYS A 143 8.67 11.92 19.31
CA CYS A 143 9.64 11.80 20.40
C CYS A 143 9.19 10.74 21.41
N ILE A 144 10.16 10.02 21.95
CA ILE A 144 9.99 9.12 23.09
C ILE A 144 9.81 9.94 24.36
#